data_33c52de5fe45b2d308fed72510915afd
#
_entry.id   33c52de5fe45b2d308fed72510915afd
#
_cell.length_a   1.000
_cell.length_b   1.000
_cell.length_c   1.000
_cell.angle_alpha   90.00
_cell.angle_beta   90.00
_cell.angle_gamma   90.00
#
_symmetry.space_group_name_H-M   'P 1'
#
loop_
_entity.id
_entity.type
_entity.pdbx_description
1 polymer ?
#
loop_
_entity_poly.entity_id
_entity_poly.type
_entity_poly.pdbx_seq_one_letter_code
_entity_poly.pdbx_strand_id
1 'polypeptide(L)'
;MRELNLDRLRTLLAVADGGSFAAAAQQLALSPPTVTLHVADLESRLGTPLLHRGRPAVTPTPAGRLLIDHARRLLAEADAMVDAVQRHVAGQGGRVRLGASTGVIVQWLPPVLQRLAAEAPGIDVQLQVLTSADTLAGLAAGRLDLGLVA
;
A
#
# COMPACT_ATOMS: atom_id res chain seq x y z
N MET A 1 -23.39 9.27 -0.44
CA MET A 1 -21.93 9.22 -0.12
C MET A 1 -21.19 9.98 -1.20
N ARG A 2 -20.33 10.94 -0.85
CA ARG A 2 -19.55 11.70 -1.85
C ARG A 2 -18.32 10.89 -2.21
N GLU A 3 -18.37 10.21 -3.35
CA GLU A 3 -17.22 9.43 -3.81
C GLU A 3 -16.13 10.36 -4.34
N LEU A 4 -14.91 10.20 -3.82
CA LEU A 4 -13.71 10.84 -4.33
C LEU A 4 -13.00 9.89 -5.32
N ASN A 5 -12.67 10.41 -6.49
CA ASN A 5 -11.94 9.66 -7.51
C ASN A 5 -10.43 9.83 -7.30
N LEU A 6 -9.68 8.72 -7.26
CA LEU A 6 -8.23 8.73 -7.02
C LEU A 6 -7.47 9.47 -8.14
N ASP A 7 -7.88 9.36 -9.38
CA ASP A 7 -7.21 10.05 -10.49
C ASP A 7 -7.33 11.57 -10.39
N ARG A 8 -8.48 12.05 -9.89
CA ARG A 8 -8.67 13.48 -9.63
C ARG A 8 -7.81 13.95 -8.46
N LEU A 9 -7.63 13.13 -7.42
CA LEU A 9 -6.70 13.42 -6.34
C LEU A 9 -5.25 13.47 -6.86
N ARG A 10 -4.82 12.53 -7.71
CA ARG A 10 -3.51 12.57 -8.37
C ARG A 10 -3.33 13.85 -9.19
N THR A 11 -4.38 14.26 -9.90
CA THR A 11 -4.37 15.52 -10.68
C THR A 11 -4.19 16.74 -9.78
N LEU A 12 -4.92 16.83 -8.66
CA LEU A 12 -4.76 17.92 -7.70
C LEU A 12 -3.34 18.00 -7.14
N LEU A 13 -2.75 16.86 -6.78
CA LEU A 13 -1.36 16.79 -6.30
C LEU A 13 -0.38 17.29 -7.36
N ALA A 14 -0.53 16.85 -8.60
CA ALA A 14 0.34 17.27 -9.70
C ALA A 14 0.25 18.78 -9.96
N VAL A 15 -0.94 19.39 -9.86
CA VAL A 15 -1.10 20.84 -10.00
C VAL A 15 -0.46 21.58 -8.83
N ALA A 16 -0.63 21.09 -7.59
CA ALA A 16 -0.06 21.71 -6.40
C ALA A 16 1.48 21.63 -6.39
N ASP A 17 2.03 20.50 -6.77
CA ASP A 17 3.48 20.25 -6.80
C ASP A 17 4.17 20.95 -7.97
N GLY A 18 3.54 20.96 -9.14
CA GLY A 18 4.05 21.62 -10.34
C GLY A 18 3.75 23.12 -10.40
N GLY A 19 2.93 23.66 -9.52
CA GLY A 19 2.56 25.07 -9.48
C GLY A 19 1.78 25.58 -10.67
N SER A 20 1.37 24.71 -11.60
CA SER A 20 0.59 25.08 -12.77
C SER A 20 -0.25 23.91 -13.35
N PHE A 21 -1.40 24.25 -13.93
CA PHE A 21 -2.25 23.29 -14.64
C PHE A 21 -1.58 22.71 -15.89
N ALA A 22 -0.76 23.52 -16.58
CA ALA A 22 -0.03 23.09 -17.77
C ALA A 22 1.06 22.06 -17.43
N ALA A 23 1.85 22.28 -16.37
CA ALA A 23 2.84 21.32 -15.91
C ALA A 23 2.20 19.99 -15.48
N ALA A 24 1.09 20.04 -14.74
CA ALA A 24 0.34 18.84 -14.37
C ALA A 24 -0.20 18.07 -15.56
N ALA A 25 -0.70 18.78 -16.58
CA ALA A 25 -1.18 18.16 -17.82
C ALA A 25 -0.06 17.39 -18.54
N GLN A 26 1.12 17.97 -18.64
CA GLN A 26 2.30 17.31 -19.21
C GLN A 26 2.74 16.10 -18.38
N GLN A 27 2.85 16.26 -17.06
CA GLN A 27 3.27 15.19 -16.15
C GLN A 27 2.35 13.96 -16.21
N LEU A 28 1.04 14.20 -16.30
CA LEU A 28 0.03 13.13 -16.26
C LEU A 28 -0.40 12.65 -17.66
N ALA A 29 0.18 13.20 -18.74
CA ALA A 29 -0.23 12.95 -20.11
C ALA A 29 -1.74 13.20 -20.35
N LEU A 30 -2.28 14.23 -19.71
CA LEU A 30 -3.67 14.67 -19.84
C LEU A 30 -3.77 15.97 -20.64
N SER A 31 -4.97 16.24 -21.19
CA SER A 31 -5.23 17.56 -21.78
C SER A 31 -5.43 18.63 -20.69
N PRO A 32 -5.00 19.90 -20.91
CA PRO A 32 -5.23 20.96 -19.92
C PRO A 32 -6.70 21.15 -19.52
N PRO A 33 -7.71 21.03 -20.41
CA PRO A 33 -9.11 21.04 -20.01
C PRO A 33 -9.48 19.90 -19.06
N THR A 34 -8.91 18.70 -19.24
CA THR A 34 -9.15 17.54 -18.35
C THR A 34 -8.63 17.81 -16.95
N VAL A 35 -7.42 18.35 -16.83
CA VAL A 35 -6.84 18.75 -15.53
C VAL A 35 -7.72 19.77 -14.81
N THR A 36 -8.19 20.77 -15.55
CA THR A 36 -9.12 21.80 -15.03
C THR A 36 -10.43 21.18 -14.56
N LEU A 37 -11.00 20.25 -15.33
CA LEU A 37 -12.23 19.56 -14.99
C LEU A 37 -12.08 18.71 -13.72
N HIS A 38 -10.96 17.98 -13.59
CA HIS A 38 -10.69 17.15 -12.41
C HIS A 38 -10.65 17.98 -11.12
N VAL A 39 -9.96 19.12 -11.15
CA VAL A 39 -9.90 20.02 -9.99
C VAL A 39 -11.27 20.63 -9.69
N ALA A 40 -11.97 21.12 -10.73
CA ALA A 40 -13.29 21.71 -10.57
C ALA A 40 -14.32 20.72 -10.00
N ASP A 41 -14.24 19.44 -10.38
CA ASP A 41 -15.13 18.41 -9.82
C ASP A 41 -14.84 18.16 -8.32
N LEU A 42 -13.58 18.12 -7.91
CA LEU A 42 -13.22 18.01 -6.49
C LEU A 42 -13.74 19.23 -5.70
N GLU A 43 -13.53 20.44 -6.21
CA GLU A 43 -14.01 21.68 -5.61
C GLU A 43 -15.56 21.71 -5.48
N SER A 44 -16.24 21.27 -6.53
CA SER A 44 -17.71 21.17 -6.53
C SER A 44 -18.22 20.15 -5.51
N ARG A 45 -17.57 18.98 -5.43
CA ARG A 45 -17.97 17.91 -4.48
C ARG A 45 -17.75 18.31 -3.03
N LEU A 46 -16.68 19.05 -2.77
CA LEU A 46 -16.31 19.50 -1.42
C LEU A 46 -16.94 20.86 -1.06
N GLY A 47 -17.48 21.58 -2.04
CA GLY A 47 -18.15 22.87 -1.86
C GLY A 47 -17.20 23.99 -1.47
N THR A 48 -15.90 23.88 -1.80
CA THR A 48 -14.88 24.87 -1.45
C THR A 48 -13.77 24.89 -2.50
N PRO A 49 -13.17 26.07 -2.80
CA PRO A 49 -11.97 26.17 -3.60
C PRO A 49 -10.79 25.44 -2.92
N LEU A 50 -10.02 24.67 -3.70
CA LEU A 50 -8.83 23.95 -3.24
C LEU A 50 -7.54 24.63 -3.66
N LEU A 51 -7.58 25.42 -4.74
CA LEU A 51 -6.43 26.11 -5.30
C LEU A 51 -6.69 27.61 -5.49
N HIS A 52 -5.71 28.42 -5.17
CA HIS A 52 -5.63 29.82 -5.58
C HIS A 52 -5.03 29.87 -6.99
N ARG A 53 -5.80 30.36 -7.96
CA ARG A 53 -5.37 30.57 -9.34
C ARG A 53 -4.69 31.94 -9.45
N GLY A 54 -3.44 32.04 -8.97
CA GLY A 54 -2.68 33.28 -8.96
C GLY A 54 -1.43 33.23 -9.84
N ARG A 55 -0.83 34.41 -10.07
CA ARG A 55 0.51 34.52 -10.64
C ARG A 55 1.48 34.87 -9.51
N PRO A 56 2.72 34.35 -9.45
CA PRO A 56 3.37 33.58 -10.51
C PRO A 56 3.03 32.09 -10.55
N ALA A 57 2.38 31.52 -9.52
CA ALA A 57 2.10 30.10 -9.46
C ALA A 57 0.72 29.83 -8.82
N VAL A 58 0.18 28.66 -9.12
CA VAL A 58 -1.00 28.10 -8.45
C VAL A 58 -0.58 27.58 -7.06
N THR A 59 -1.31 27.95 -6.02
CA THR A 59 -1.03 27.54 -4.64
C THR A 59 -2.25 26.96 -3.96
N PRO A 60 -2.10 25.98 -3.04
CA PRO A 60 -3.23 25.42 -2.32
C PRO A 60 -3.88 26.41 -1.35
N THR A 61 -5.21 26.39 -1.26
CA THR A 61 -5.97 27.02 -0.16
C THR A 61 -5.74 26.27 1.15
N PRO A 62 -6.18 26.77 2.31
CA PRO A 62 -6.16 25.99 3.56
C PRO A 62 -6.89 24.65 3.42
N ALA A 63 -8.08 24.63 2.78
CA ALA A 63 -8.81 23.40 2.48
C ALA A 63 -8.04 22.50 1.50
N GLY A 64 -7.40 23.10 0.50
CA GLY A 64 -6.55 22.38 -0.45
C GLY A 64 -5.37 21.69 0.23
N ARG A 65 -4.66 22.37 1.12
CA ARG A 65 -3.56 21.76 1.91
C ARG A 65 -4.03 20.56 2.72
N LEU A 66 -5.16 20.70 3.43
CA LEU A 66 -5.73 19.60 4.19
C LEU A 66 -6.06 18.39 3.30
N LEU A 67 -6.71 18.62 2.15
CA LEU A 67 -7.03 17.54 1.22
C LEU A 67 -5.75 16.91 0.62
N ILE A 68 -4.75 17.71 0.24
CA ILE A 68 -3.47 17.24 -0.31
C ILE A 68 -2.75 16.32 0.68
N ASP A 69 -2.68 16.69 1.95
CA ASP A 69 -2.03 15.88 2.99
C ASP A 69 -2.72 14.52 3.19
N HIS A 70 -4.05 14.50 3.15
CA HIS A 70 -4.82 13.26 3.20
C HIS A 70 -4.69 12.45 1.90
N ALA A 71 -4.73 13.12 0.75
CA ALA A 71 -4.63 12.47 -0.56
C ALA A 71 -3.28 11.78 -0.75
N ARG A 72 -2.17 12.36 -0.29
CA ARG A 72 -0.85 11.72 -0.36
C ARG A 72 -0.83 10.38 0.37
N ARG A 73 -1.38 10.34 1.58
CA ARG A 73 -1.45 9.10 2.38
C ARG A 73 -2.38 8.07 1.75
N LEU A 74 -3.55 8.50 1.28
CA LEU A 74 -4.52 7.63 0.64
C LEU A 74 -3.97 7.00 -0.65
N LEU A 75 -3.30 7.79 -1.50
CA LEU A 75 -2.71 7.30 -2.74
C LEU A 75 -1.54 6.37 -2.48
N ALA A 76 -0.69 6.66 -1.49
CA ALA A 76 0.38 5.74 -1.08
C ALA A 76 -0.17 4.41 -0.58
N GLU A 77 -1.28 4.41 0.18
CA GLU A 77 -1.93 3.19 0.63
C GLU A 77 -2.58 2.42 -0.53
N ALA A 78 -3.19 3.13 -1.49
CA ALA A 78 -3.75 2.49 -2.68
C ALA A 78 -2.66 1.79 -3.52
N ASP A 79 -1.50 2.43 -3.70
CA ASP A 79 -0.37 1.84 -4.42
C ASP A 79 0.22 0.64 -3.64
N ALA A 80 0.38 0.77 -2.31
CA ALA A 80 0.83 -0.32 -1.44
C ALA A 80 -0.11 -1.54 -1.46
N MET A 81 -1.42 -1.31 -1.56
CA MET A 81 -2.42 -2.37 -1.69
C MET A 81 -2.24 -3.16 -3.00
N VAL A 82 -2.03 -2.46 -4.13
CA VAL A 82 -1.77 -3.10 -5.43
C VAL A 82 -0.48 -3.93 -5.36
N ASP A 83 0.59 -3.35 -4.83
CA ASP A 83 1.88 -4.03 -4.67
C ASP A 83 1.77 -5.27 -3.77
N ALA A 84 0.98 -5.20 -2.68
CA ALA A 84 0.78 -6.33 -1.79
C ALA A 84 0.08 -7.49 -2.50
N VAL A 85 -0.95 -7.20 -3.30
CA VAL A 85 -1.65 -8.22 -4.10
C VAL A 85 -0.72 -8.82 -5.15
N GLN A 86 0.06 -7.98 -5.85
CA GLN A 86 1.01 -8.47 -6.85
C GLN A 86 2.10 -9.37 -6.24
N ARG A 87 2.64 -9.01 -5.07
CA ARG A 87 3.59 -9.87 -4.35
C ARG A 87 2.96 -11.20 -3.94
N HIS A 88 1.70 -11.18 -3.49
CA HIS A 88 0.98 -12.40 -3.14
C HIS A 88 0.80 -13.32 -4.36
N VAL A 89 0.36 -12.77 -5.49
CA VAL A 89 0.18 -13.51 -6.76
C VAL A 89 1.52 -14.06 -7.26
N ALA A 90 2.62 -13.32 -7.09
CA ALA A 90 3.97 -13.77 -7.45
C ALA A 90 4.56 -14.81 -6.46
N GLY A 91 3.83 -15.22 -5.42
CA GLY A 91 4.34 -16.12 -4.39
C GLY A 91 5.35 -15.48 -3.43
N GLN A 92 5.50 -14.17 -3.47
CA GLN A 92 6.44 -13.41 -2.63
C GLN A 92 5.80 -12.87 -1.34
N GLY A 93 4.58 -13.24 -1.07
CA GLY A 93 3.83 -12.83 0.11
C GLY A 93 2.87 -13.91 0.57
N GLY A 94 2.49 -13.87 1.83
CA GLY A 94 1.54 -14.81 2.42
C GLY A 94 1.91 -15.15 3.85
N ARG A 95 1.11 -16.03 4.45
CA ARG A 95 1.32 -16.52 5.81
C ARG A 95 1.67 -18.00 5.77
N VAL A 96 2.73 -18.38 6.47
CA VAL A 96 3.14 -19.76 6.67
C VAL A 96 3.01 -20.12 8.15
N ARG A 97 2.18 -21.10 8.47
CA ARG A 97 2.01 -21.64 9.83
C ARG A 97 2.95 -22.81 10.01
N LEU A 98 4.00 -22.61 10.80
CA LEU A 98 5.07 -23.57 11.01
C LEU A 98 5.02 -24.15 12.44
N GLY A 99 4.86 -25.46 12.55
CA GLY A 99 4.95 -26.19 13.84
C GLY A 99 6.32 -26.84 14.01
N ALA A 100 6.93 -26.69 15.19
CA ALA A 100 8.18 -27.34 15.52
C ALA A 100 8.38 -27.45 17.04
N SER A 101 9.28 -28.36 17.47
CA SER A 101 9.70 -28.43 18.86
C SER A 101 10.65 -27.28 19.23
N THR A 102 10.72 -26.93 20.51
CA THR A 102 11.59 -25.85 21.01
C THR A 102 13.04 -26.02 20.57
N GLY A 103 13.58 -27.24 20.60
CA GLY A 103 14.97 -27.49 20.19
C GLY A 103 15.22 -27.16 18.73
N VAL A 104 14.31 -27.54 17.85
CA VAL A 104 14.37 -27.23 16.41
C VAL A 104 14.28 -25.72 16.18
N ILE A 105 13.33 -25.06 16.85
CA ILE A 105 13.14 -23.60 16.72
C ILE A 105 14.39 -22.84 17.12
N VAL A 106 14.97 -23.15 18.26
CA VAL A 106 16.14 -22.43 18.79
C VAL A 106 17.41 -22.72 17.99
N GLN A 107 17.60 -23.97 17.57
CA GLN A 107 18.85 -24.40 16.97
C GLN A 107 18.92 -24.19 15.44
N TRP A 108 17.84 -24.36 14.72
CA TRP A 108 17.85 -24.42 13.27
C TRP A 108 17.13 -23.26 12.57
N LEU A 109 16.08 -22.70 13.19
CA LEU A 109 15.25 -21.70 12.52
C LEU A 109 15.84 -20.30 12.40
N PRO A 110 16.63 -19.76 13.34
CA PRO A 110 17.07 -18.37 13.25
C PRO A 110 17.78 -18.02 11.94
N PRO A 111 18.80 -18.77 11.46
CA PRO A 111 19.46 -18.43 10.20
C PRO A 111 18.54 -18.58 8.99
N VAL A 112 17.58 -19.51 9.02
CA VAL A 112 16.60 -19.70 7.94
C VAL A 112 15.64 -18.53 7.88
N LEU A 113 15.11 -18.08 9.02
CA LEU A 113 14.22 -16.93 9.09
C LEU A 113 14.92 -15.62 8.69
N GLN A 114 16.19 -15.45 9.03
CA GLN A 114 16.97 -14.30 8.58
C GLN A 114 17.11 -14.26 7.05
N ARG A 115 17.41 -15.39 6.44
CA ARG A 115 17.50 -15.50 4.98
C ARG A 115 16.12 -15.26 4.33
N LEU A 116 15.07 -15.85 4.89
CA LEU A 116 13.72 -15.69 4.38
C LEU A 116 13.30 -14.21 4.43
N ALA A 117 13.59 -13.52 5.54
CA ALA A 117 13.28 -12.10 5.67
C ALA A 117 14.02 -11.21 4.66
N ALA A 118 15.23 -11.62 4.25
CA ALA A 118 16.00 -10.91 3.22
C ALA A 118 15.53 -11.22 1.80
N GLU A 119 15.21 -12.49 1.50
CA GLU A 119 14.86 -12.96 0.15
C GLU A 119 13.37 -12.80 -0.17
N ALA A 120 12.50 -12.89 0.84
CA ALA A 120 11.05 -12.83 0.70
C ALA A 120 10.39 -12.07 1.87
N PRO A 121 10.61 -10.75 1.99
CA PRO A 121 10.14 -9.94 3.12
C PRO A 121 8.62 -9.86 3.27
N GLY A 122 7.86 -10.27 2.28
CA GLY A 122 6.40 -10.33 2.32
C GLY A 122 5.82 -11.60 2.94
N ILE A 123 6.66 -12.57 3.33
CA ILE A 123 6.18 -13.81 3.97
C ILE A 123 6.14 -13.64 5.49
N ASP A 124 4.94 -13.80 6.07
CA ASP A 124 4.71 -13.82 7.52
C ASP A 124 4.79 -15.27 8.03
N VAL A 125 5.77 -15.56 8.90
CA VAL A 125 5.94 -16.90 9.48
C VAL A 125 5.39 -16.93 10.88
N GLN A 126 4.31 -17.68 11.07
CA GLN A 126 3.71 -17.96 12.38
C GLN A 126 4.27 -19.26 12.97
N LEU A 127 5.12 -19.12 13.98
CA LEU A 127 5.70 -20.25 14.69
C LEU A 127 4.78 -20.76 15.80
N GLN A 128 4.59 -22.08 15.86
CA GLN A 128 3.92 -22.77 16.95
C GLN A 128 4.87 -23.80 17.58
N VAL A 129 5.05 -23.69 18.88
CA VAL A 129 5.85 -24.67 19.65
C VAL A 129 4.97 -25.86 19.94
N LEU A 130 5.28 -26.99 19.33
CA LEU A 130 4.47 -28.22 19.37
C LEU A 130 5.37 -29.45 19.53
N THR A 131 4.78 -30.51 20.07
CA THR A 131 5.41 -31.85 20.01
C THR A 131 5.41 -32.39 18.57
N SER A 132 6.23 -33.38 18.27
CA SER A 132 6.20 -34.05 16.95
C SER A 132 4.80 -34.60 16.63
N ALA A 133 4.12 -35.22 17.61
CA ALA A 133 2.79 -35.74 17.43
C ALA A 133 1.74 -34.65 17.11
N ASP A 134 1.78 -33.53 17.86
CA ASP A 134 0.86 -32.41 17.64
C ASP A 134 1.14 -31.71 16.32
N THR A 135 2.41 -31.62 15.91
CA THR A 135 2.82 -31.08 14.61
C THR A 135 2.23 -31.91 13.47
N LEU A 136 2.36 -33.23 13.53
CA LEU A 136 1.77 -34.13 12.52
C LEU A 136 0.25 -34.04 12.51
N ALA A 137 -0.40 -34.00 13.68
CA ALA A 137 -1.84 -33.81 13.78
C ALA A 137 -2.30 -32.46 13.24
N GLY A 138 -1.50 -31.39 13.45
CA GLY A 138 -1.74 -30.06 12.92
C GLY A 138 -1.66 -30.00 11.40
N LEU A 139 -0.67 -30.66 10.80
CA LEU A 139 -0.55 -30.81 9.36
C LEU A 139 -1.71 -31.56 8.75
N ALA A 140 -2.06 -32.72 9.31
CA ALA A 140 -3.17 -33.56 8.84
C ALA A 140 -4.52 -32.81 8.90
N ALA A 141 -4.70 -31.94 9.90
CA ALA A 141 -5.91 -31.13 10.06
C ALA A 141 -5.90 -29.79 9.29
N GLY A 142 -4.85 -29.49 8.51
CA GLY A 142 -4.71 -28.23 7.79
C GLY A 142 -4.52 -26.99 8.68
N ARG A 143 -4.19 -27.18 9.96
CA ARG A 143 -3.88 -26.06 10.87
C ARG A 143 -2.47 -25.54 10.73
N LEU A 144 -1.57 -26.35 10.19
CA LEU A 144 -0.19 -25.98 9.84
C LEU A 144 0.02 -26.16 8.35
N ASP A 145 0.92 -25.35 7.79
CA ASP A 145 1.37 -25.46 6.40
C ASP A 145 2.69 -26.23 6.31
N LEU A 146 3.53 -26.12 7.34
CA LEU A 146 4.80 -26.83 7.47
C LEU A 146 4.98 -27.37 8.89
N GLY A 147 5.77 -28.44 9.00
CA GLY A 147 6.14 -29.02 10.29
C GLY A 147 7.58 -29.54 10.26
N LEU A 148 8.35 -29.20 11.32
CA LEU A 148 9.68 -29.75 11.54
C LEU A 148 9.59 -30.71 12.72
N VAL A 149 9.77 -31.97 12.45
CA VAL A 149 9.75 -33.07 13.44
C VAL A 149 11.11 -33.74 13.47
N ALA A 150 11.56 -34.12 14.67
CA ALA A 150 12.80 -34.86 14.91
C ALA A 150 12.46 -36.31 15.29
#